data_9915174760cec9dc5e0f427a7f1c3809
#
_entry.id   9915174760cec9dc5e0f427a7f1c3809
#
_cell.length_a   1.000
_cell.length_b   1.000
_cell.length_c   1.000
_cell.angle_alpha   90.00
_cell.angle_beta   90.00
_cell.angle_gamma   90.00
#
_symmetry.space_group_name_H-M   'P 1'
#
loop_
_entity.id
_entity.type
_entity.pdbx_description
1 polymer ?
#
loop_
_entity_poly.entity_id
_entity_poly.type
_entity_poly.pdbx_seq_one_letter_code
_entity_poly.pdbx_strand_id
1 'polypeptide(L)'
;MYHYVRDLQNTRYPAIKGLDICLFREQLKYFKKHYNFITAAQLIDAYENGTELPPKSLLLTFDDAYLDHYTCAFPLLDEYKAQGLFFVPVKAIKNHEVLIVNKIHHVLAVCDKNINGLVQQVKTLLTPYEGKDGIKTFDYYFDKLAVANRFDCKEVIFIKRLLQVELQEPVRSTIINQLFTQYVTDDESAFSRELYMSEDQLKCMQRNGMIIGSHGFDHFWLGSLTKEEQLTEITKSVVFLKGLGIDMRTLSIGYPYGSHNEDTLDIAREFGFKLGFTTKVDVASTEDNCLMIPRLDTNDFPKDSAAKTNDWYLKA
;
A
#
# COMPACT_ATOMS: atom_id res chain seq x y z
N MET A 1 5.94 2.00 7.52
CA MET A 1 4.95 1.66 6.48
C MET A 1 4.87 0.15 6.32
N TYR A 2 3.67 -0.41 6.34
CA TYR A 2 3.38 -1.83 6.21
C TYR A 2 2.37 -2.08 5.09
N HIS A 3 2.47 -3.26 4.46
CA HIS A 3 1.49 -3.81 3.53
C HIS A 3 1.01 -5.16 4.08
N TYR A 4 1.34 -6.31 3.47
CA TYR A 4 0.97 -7.62 4.01
C TYR A 4 1.65 -7.89 5.36
N VAL A 5 0.85 -8.17 6.41
CA VAL A 5 1.31 -8.66 7.72
C VAL A 5 0.52 -9.93 8.04
N ARG A 6 1.05 -11.11 7.76
CA ARG A 6 0.31 -12.36 7.82
C ARG A 6 1.14 -13.54 8.30
N ASP A 7 0.46 -14.62 8.65
CA ASP A 7 1.11 -15.92 8.85
C ASP A 7 1.54 -16.51 7.50
N LEU A 8 2.77 -16.22 7.09
CA LEU A 8 3.30 -16.65 5.80
C LEU A 8 3.52 -18.16 5.71
N GLN A 9 3.64 -18.85 6.85
CA GLN A 9 3.87 -20.30 6.87
C GLN A 9 2.58 -21.09 6.63
N ASN A 10 1.43 -20.55 7.05
CA ASN A 10 0.14 -21.23 6.98
C ASN A 10 -0.83 -20.58 5.96
N THR A 11 -0.33 -19.73 5.06
CA THR A 11 -1.14 -19.14 3.99
C THR A 11 -1.18 -19.99 2.74
N ARG A 12 -2.27 -19.86 1.95
CA ARG A 12 -2.39 -20.45 0.60
C ARG A 12 -1.33 -19.94 -0.39
N TYR A 13 -0.73 -18.77 -0.11
CA TYR A 13 0.25 -18.09 -0.97
C TYR A 13 1.54 -17.77 -0.19
N PRO A 14 2.35 -18.78 0.20
CA PRO A 14 3.53 -18.57 1.04
C PRO A 14 4.64 -17.76 0.38
N ALA A 15 4.65 -17.66 -0.96
CA ALA A 15 5.61 -16.85 -1.70
C ALA A 15 5.18 -15.38 -1.85
N ILE A 16 4.02 -14.97 -1.27
CA ILE A 16 3.64 -13.56 -1.25
C ILE A 16 4.66 -12.76 -0.43
N LYS A 17 5.12 -11.64 -0.98
CA LYS A 17 6.11 -10.80 -0.29
C LYS A 17 5.44 -9.94 0.76
N GLY A 18 5.51 -10.36 2.00
CA GLY A 18 4.94 -9.70 3.17
C GLY A 18 5.83 -9.84 4.39
N LEU A 19 5.43 -9.26 5.50
CA LEU A 19 6.03 -9.46 6.81
C LEU A 19 5.29 -10.59 7.54
N ASP A 20 6.04 -11.60 8.01
CA ASP A 20 5.47 -12.64 8.87
C ASP A 20 5.00 -12.04 10.20
N ILE A 21 3.87 -12.51 10.72
CA ILE A 21 3.27 -12.01 11.96
C ILE A 21 4.21 -12.13 13.17
N CYS A 22 5.03 -13.19 13.22
CA CYS A 22 6.02 -13.35 14.30
C CYS A 22 7.11 -12.27 14.22
N LEU A 23 7.55 -11.93 13.01
CA LEU A 23 8.52 -10.86 12.78
C LEU A 23 7.92 -9.49 13.05
N PHE A 24 6.62 -9.27 12.75
CA PHE A 24 5.93 -8.05 13.12
C PHE A 24 5.87 -7.87 14.65
N ARG A 25 5.58 -8.94 15.40
CA ARG A 25 5.63 -8.93 16.86
C ARG A 25 7.03 -8.57 17.38
N GLU A 26 8.09 -9.12 16.79
CA GLU A 26 9.46 -8.76 17.16
C GLU A 26 9.79 -7.29 16.85
N GLN A 27 9.31 -6.74 15.71
CA GLN A 27 9.43 -5.31 15.44
C GLN A 27 8.69 -4.45 16.46
N LEU A 28 7.47 -4.82 16.88
CA LEU A 28 6.74 -4.08 17.91
C LEU A 28 7.48 -4.08 19.26
N LYS A 29 8.10 -5.21 19.66
CA LYS A 29 8.97 -5.28 20.83
C LYS A 29 10.18 -4.33 20.70
N TYR A 30 10.84 -4.36 19.52
CA TYR A 30 11.93 -3.48 19.21
C TYR A 30 11.53 -2.00 19.31
N PHE A 31 10.40 -1.63 18.71
CA PHE A 31 9.88 -0.26 18.75
C PHE A 31 9.53 0.19 20.18
N LYS A 32 8.84 -0.65 20.94
CA LYS A 32 8.50 -0.35 22.34
C LYS A 32 9.74 -0.07 23.21
N LYS A 33 10.88 -0.68 22.88
CA LYS A 33 12.14 -0.52 23.60
C LYS A 33 12.88 0.78 23.20
N HIS A 34 12.78 1.21 21.95
CA HIS A 34 13.63 2.23 21.37
C HIS A 34 12.89 3.50 20.93
N TYR A 35 11.57 3.44 20.74
CA TYR A 35 10.76 4.52 20.21
C TYR A 35 9.56 4.82 21.12
N ASN A 36 9.00 6.01 20.96
CA ASN A 36 7.76 6.43 21.61
C ASN A 36 6.63 6.36 20.59
N PHE A 37 5.65 5.46 20.79
CA PHE A 37 4.44 5.42 19.96
C PHE A 37 3.66 6.72 20.17
N ILE A 38 3.33 7.38 19.07
CA ILE A 38 2.46 8.55 19.05
C ILE A 38 1.17 8.27 18.31
N THR A 39 0.18 9.14 18.49
CA THR A 39 -1.09 9.10 17.77
C THR A 39 -1.09 10.06 16.59
N ALA A 40 -2.00 9.84 15.63
CA ALA A 40 -2.24 10.79 14.54
C ALA A 40 -2.64 12.17 15.07
N ALA A 41 -3.43 12.23 16.14
CA ALA A 41 -3.82 13.49 16.76
C ALA A 41 -2.62 14.27 17.32
N GLN A 42 -1.65 13.60 17.94
CA GLN A 42 -0.41 14.25 18.40
C GLN A 42 0.42 14.76 17.24
N LEU A 43 0.51 13.99 16.15
CA LEU A 43 1.24 14.43 14.95
C LEU A 43 0.56 15.64 14.29
N ILE A 44 -0.77 15.64 14.19
CA ILE A 44 -1.54 16.78 13.66
C ILE A 44 -1.33 18.02 14.54
N ASP A 45 -1.40 17.87 15.86
CA ASP A 45 -1.19 18.96 16.79
C ASP A 45 0.23 19.56 16.70
N ALA A 46 1.22 18.69 16.47
CA ALA A 46 2.59 19.14 16.23
C ALA A 46 2.71 20.00 14.95
N TYR A 47 2.04 19.61 13.86
CA TYR A 47 2.03 20.40 12.62
C TYR A 47 1.20 21.69 12.73
N GLU A 48 0.03 21.63 13.38
CA GLU A 48 -0.89 22.76 13.44
C GLU A 48 -0.50 23.80 14.52
N ASN A 49 -0.01 23.35 15.67
CA ASN A 49 0.21 24.19 16.85
C ASN A 49 1.67 24.24 17.29
N GLY A 50 2.57 23.50 16.65
CA GLY A 50 3.99 23.44 17.03
C GLY A 50 4.24 22.70 18.35
N THR A 51 3.31 21.84 18.79
CA THR A 51 3.48 21.04 20.01
C THR A 51 4.64 20.06 19.83
N GLU A 52 5.56 20.05 20.79
CA GLU A 52 6.70 19.14 20.75
C GLU A 52 6.25 17.68 20.88
N LEU A 53 6.76 16.84 19.98
CA LEU A 53 6.58 15.39 20.06
C LEU A 53 7.64 14.77 21.00
N PRO A 54 7.31 13.65 21.67
CA PRO A 54 8.32 12.88 22.39
C PRO A 54 9.52 12.55 21.49
N PRO A 55 10.76 12.50 22.01
CA PRO A 55 11.92 12.12 21.20
C PRO A 55 11.71 10.70 20.64
N LYS A 56 12.27 10.44 19.45
CA LYS A 56 12.09 9.13 18.78
C LYS A 56 10.62 8.73 18.60
N SER A 57 9.77 9.69 18.22
CA SER A 57 8.37 9.45 17.93
C SER A 57 8.16 8.50 16.77
N LEU A 58 7.22 7.57 16.90
CA LEU A 58 6.91 6.58 15.87
C LEU A 58 5.40 6.44 15.68
N LEU A 59 4.93 6.62 14.44
CA LEU A 59 3.56 6.36 14.01
C LEU A 59 3.55 5.24 12.97
N LEU A 60 2.70 4.24 13.14
CA LEU A 60 2.63 3.07 12.27
C LEU A 60 1.54 3.25 11.21
N THR A 61 1.88 3.02 9.94
CA THR A 61 0.95 3.15 8.82
C THR A 61 0.85 1.85 8.03
N PHE A 62 -0.36 1.54 7.54
CA PHE A 62 -0.72 0.29 6.85
C PHE A 62 -1.49 0.63 5.58
N ASP A 63 -0.99 0.21 4.43
CA ASP A 63 -1.58 0.50 3.12
C ASP A 63 -2.41 -0.70 2.62
N ASP A 64 -3.38 -0.46 1.72
CA ASP A 64 -4.19 -1.45 0.97
C ASP A 64 -5.33 -2.14 1.72
N ALA A 65 -5.56 -1.87 3.00
CA ALA A 65 -6.69 -2.40 3.76
C ALA A 65 -6.84 -3.94 3.74
N TYR A 66 -5.74 -4.68 3.79
CA TYR A 66 -5.79 -6.15 3.80
C TYR A 66 -6.54 -6.70 5.03
N LEU A 67 -7.22 -7.84 4.86
CA LEU A 67 -7.85 -8.56 5.97
C LEU A 67 -6.84 -8.91 7.07
N ASP A 68 -5.59 -9.12 6.70
CA ASP A 68 -4.48 -9.37 7.64
C ASP A 68 -4.27 -8.23 8.63
N HIS A 69 -4.58 -6.98 8.24
CA HIS A 69 -4.49 -5.84 9.15
C HIS A 69 -5.47 -5.98 10.32
N TYR A 70 -6.67 -6.50 10.04
CA TYR A 70 -7.67 -6.75 11.08
C TYR A 70 -7.36 -8.01 11.90
N THR A 71 -6.95 -9.10 11.24
CA THR A 71 -6.79 -10.41 11.90
C THR A 71 -5.43 -10.59 12.57
N CYS A 72 -4.39 -9.94 12.06
CA CYS A 72 -3.01 -10.11 12.51
C CYS A 72 -2.42 -8.84 13.14
N ALA A 73 -2.48 -7.70 12.43
CA ALA A 73 -1.82 -6.49 12.91
C ALA A 73 -2.58 -5.81 14.05
N PHE A 74 -3.88 -5.60 13.91
CA PHE A 74 -4.70 -4.88 14.90
C PHE A 74 -4.67 -5.49 16.31
N PRO A 75 -4.79 -6.82 16.52
CA PRO A 75 -4.68 -7.40 17.86
C PRO A 75 -3.31 -7.14 18.51
N LEU A 76 -2.22 -7.15 17.71
CA LEU A 76 -0.90 -6.83 18.22
C LEU A 76 -0.75 -5.34 18.55
N LEU A 77 -1.27 -4.45 17.70
CA LEU A 77 -1.27 -3.02 17.99
C LEU A 77 -2.02 -2.72 19.29
N ASP A 78 -3.17 -3.37 19.54
CA ASP A 78 -3.89 -3.21 20.82
C ASP A 78 -3.09 -3.75 22.00
N GLU A 79 -2.44 -4.92 21.88
CA GLU A 79 -1.55 -5.48 22.91
C GLU A 79 -0.43 -4.49 23.28
N TYR A 80 0.17 -3.82 22.29
CA TYR A 80 1.28 -2.88 22.49
C TYR A 80 0.84 -1.45 22.74
N LYS A 81 -0.47 -1.17 22.73
CA LYS A 81 -1.07 0.17 22.86
C LYS A 81 -0.53 1.15 21.82
N ALA A 82 -0.30 0.67 20.61
CA ALA A 82 0.16 1.43 19.47
C ALA A 82 -1.02 1.76 18.54
N GLN A 83 -1.18 3.03 18.15
CA GLN A 83 -2.16 3.41 17.16
C GLN A 83 -1.60 3.12 15.75
N GLY A 84 -2.44 2.53 14.88
CA GLY A 84 -2.17 2.38 13.46
C GLY A 84 -3.04 3.32 12.62
N LEU A 85 -2.48 3.83 11.51
CA LEU A 85 -3.22 4.48 10.43
C LEU A 85 -3.35 3.51 9.27
N PHE A 86 -4.59 3.27 8.81
CA PHE A 86 -4.89 2.30 7.76
C PHE A 86 -5.48 3.01 6.54
N PHE A 87 -4.75 2.98 5.42
CA PHE A 87 -5.15 3.64 4.19
C PHE A 87 -5.92 2.68 3.29
N VAL A 88 -7.16 3.06 2.95
CA VAL A 88 -8.15 2.19 2.32
C VAL A 88 -8.36 2.56 0.85
N PRO A 89 -8.04 1.67 -0.11
CA PRO A 89 -8.48 1.77 -1.49
C PRO A 89 -9.95 1.34 -1.58
N VAL A 90 -10.84 2.30 -1.80
CA VAL A 90 -12.28 2.12 -1.58
C VAL A 90 -12.93 1.09 -2.48
N LYS A 91 -12.51 1.02 -3.76
CA LYS A 91 -13.05 0.10 -4.76
C LYS A 91 -12.95 -1.36 -4.33
N ALA A 92 -11.82 -1.73 -3.73
CA ALA A 92 -11.60 -3.08 -3.24
C ALA A 92 -12.66 -3.52 -2.21
N ILE A 93 -13.08 -2.59 -1.35
CA ILE A 93 -14.08 -2.83 -0.30
C ILE A 93 -15.50 -2.77 -0.87
N LYS A 94 -15.82 -1.72 -1.66
CA LYS A 94 -17.19 -1.45 -2.13
C LYS A 94 -17.63 -2.34 -3.27
N ASN A 95 -16.73 -2.58 -4.22
CA ASN A 95 -17.05 -3.32 -5.44
C ASN A 95 -16.66 -4.80 -5.34
N HIS A 96 -15.92 -5.19 -4.30
CA HIS A 96 -15.32 -6.52 -4.18
C HIS A 96 -14.47 -6.88 -5.41
N GLU A 97 -13.66 -5.92 -5.85
CA GLU A 97 -12.68 -6.08 -6.92
C GLU A 97 -11.27 -6.18 -6.33
N VAL A 98 -10.41 -6.96 -6.95
CA VAL A 98 -9.00 -7.07 -6.55
C VAL A 98 -8.19 -6.00 -7.28
N LEU A 99 -7.43 -5.20 -6.54
CA LEU A 99 -6.56 -4.19 -7.14
C LEU A 99 -5.56 -4.82 -8.11
N ILE A 100 -5.25 -4.14 -9.21
CA ILE A 100 -4.31 -4.63 -10.23
C ILE A 100 -2.98 -5.04 -9.61
N VAL A 101 -2.44 -4.23 -8.70
CA VAL A 101 -1.20 -4.54 -7.99
C VAL A 101 -1.28 -5.86 -7.22
N ASN A 102 -2.42 -6.12 -6.58
CA ASN A 102 -2.61 -7.35 -5.82
C ASN A 102 -2.85 -8.57 -6.71
N LYS A 103 -3.53 -8.42 -7.86
CA LYS A 103 -3.60 -9.48 -8.89
C LYS A 103 -2.19 -9.89 -9.32
N ILE A 104 -1.33 -8.91 -9.63
CA ILE A 104 0.07 -9.15 -10.01
C ILE A 104 0.82 -9.86 -8.88
N HIS A 105 0.69 -9.42 -7.62
CA HIS A 105 1.37 -10.03 -6.48
C HIS A 105 0.98 -11.51 -6.32
N HIS A 106 -0.31 -11.85 -6.44
CA HIS A 106 -0.77 -13.22 -6.30
C HIS A 106 -0.38 -14.11 -7.49
N VAL A 107 -0.45 -13.60 -8.72
CA VAL A 107 0.07 -14.31 -9.90
C VAL A 107 1.56 -14.60 -9.75
N LEU A 108 2.37 -13.63 -9.33
CA LEU A 108 3.80 -13.82 -9.07
C LEU A 108 4.05 -14.84 -7.95
N ALA A 109 3.25 -14.82 -6.87
CA ALA A 109 3.40 -15.76 -5.78
C ALA A 109 3.08 -17.20 -6.18
N VAL A 110 2.07 -17.41 -7.04
CA VAL A 110 1.75 -18.75 -7.58
C VAL A 110 2.82 -19.23 -8.54
N CYS A 111 3.36 -18.32 -9.35
CA CYS A 111 4.36 -18.62 -10.39
C CYS A 111 5.81 -18.51 -9.90
N ASP A 112 6.05 -18.33 -8.59
CA ASP A 112 7.39 -18.10 -8.00
C ASP A 112 8.44 -19.11 -8.50
N LYS A 113 8.10 -20.40 -8.55
CA LYS A 113 9.00 -21.47 -9.03
C LYS A 113 9.08 -21.59 -10.56
N ASN A 114 8.27 -20.86 -11.32
CA ASN A 114 8.22 -20.88 -12.78
C ASN A 114 8.02 -19.50 -13.38
N ILE A 115 8.81 -18.54 -12.95
CA ILE A 115 8.72 -17.16 -13.42
C ILE A 115 8.97 -17.02 -14.92
N ASN A 116 9.86 -17.83 -15.49
CA ASN A 116 10.12 -17.84 -16.95
C ASN A 116 8.88 -18.32 -17.74
N GLY A 117 8.13 -19.29 -17.22
CA GLY A 117 6.86 -19.72 -17.81
C GLY A 117 5.83 -18.60 -17.80
N LEU A 118 5.75 -17.82 -16.71
CA LEU A 118 4.90 -16.65 -16.63
C LEU A 118 5.30 -15.57 -17.66
N VAL A 119 6.60 -15.32 -17.84
CA VAL A 119 7.09 -14.37 -18.86
C VAL A 119 6.66 -14.81 -20.26
N GLN A 120 6.75 -16.11 -20.60
CA GLN A 120 6.28 -16.64 -21.89
C GLN A 120 4.76 -16.51 -22.05
N GLN A 121 4.00 -16.71 -20.97
CA GLN A 121 2.55 -16.51 -21.00
C GLN A 121 2.19 -15.03 -21.25
N VAL A 122 2.89 -14.09 -20.60
CA VAL A 122 2.74 -12.65 -20.85
C VAL A 122 3.06 -12.33 -22.31
N LYS A 123 4.13 -12.90 -22.90
CA LYS A 123 4.46 -12.75 -24.32
C LYS A 123 3.30 -13.21 -25.20
N THR A 124 2.77 -14.39 -24.95
CA THR A 124 1.64 -14.94 -25.71
C THR A 124 0.41 -14.03 -25.66
N LEU A 125 0.07 -13.51 -24.47
CA LEU A 125 -1.07 -12.63 -24.27
C LEU A 125 -0.88 -11.23 -24.86
N LEU A 126 0.35 -10.73 -24.96
CA LEU A 126 0.67 -9.42 -25.53
C LEU A 126 0.70 -9.45 -27.07
N THR A 127 1.14 -10.56 -27.67
CA THR A 127 1.34 -10.70 -29.14
C THR A 127 0.14 -10.21 -29.99
N PRO A 128 -1.13 -10.47 -29.64
CA PRO A 128 -2.27 -10.00 -30.45
C PRO A 128 -2.43 -8.48 -30.52
N TYR A 129 -1.78 -7.75 -29.60
CA TYR A 129 -1.86 -6.28 -29.48
C TYR A 129 -0.64 -5.58 -30.08
N GLU A 130 0.45 -6.29 -30.36
CA GLU A 130 1.70 -5.69 -30.87
C GLU A 130 1.46 -4.91 -32.15
N GLY A 131 2.01 -3.70 -32.22
CA GLY A 131 1.88 -2.78 -33.35
C GLY A 131 0.53 -2.05 -33.45
N LYS A 132 -0.41 -2.28 -32.52
CA LYS A 132 -1.73 -1.62 -32.47
C LYS A 132 -1.75 -0.59 -31.36
N ASP A 133 -2.43 0.53 -31.56
CA ASP A 133 -2.68 1.57 -30.54
C ASP A 133 -1.41 1.99 -29.73
N GLY A 134 -0.26 2.01 -30.38
CA GLY A 134 1.02 2.38 -29.75
C GLY A 134 1.71 1.28 -28.96
N ILE A 135 1.09 0.09 -28.83
CA ILE A 135 1.70 -1.07 -28.16
C ILE A 135 2.91 -1.55 -28.94
N LYS A 136 4.06 -1.61 -28.27
CA LYS A 136 5.32 -2.11 -28.85
C LYS A 136 5.41 -3.63 -28.75
N THR A 137 6.45 -4.21 -29.36
CA THR A 137 6.72 -5.64 -29.29
C THR A 137 7.10 -6.06 -27.87
N PHE A 138 6.89 -7.33 -27.55
CA PHE A 138 7.35 -7.91 -26.29
C PHE A 138 8.85 -7.68 -26.08
N ASP A 139 9.68 -7.90 -27.11
CA ASP A 139 11.11 -7.78 -27.00
C ASP A 139 11.54 -6.34 -26.68
N TYR A 140 10.88 -5.33 -27.27
CA TYR A 140 11.09 -3.92 -26.91
C TYR A 140 10.82 -3.67 -25.40
N TYR A 141 9.70 -4.18 -24.89
CA TYR A 141 9.37 -3.99 -23.48
C TYR A 141 10.31 -4.77 -22.56
N PHE A 142 10.68 -5.97 -22.95
CA PHE A 142 11.59 -6.80 -22.14
C PHE A 142 12.96 -6.13 -22.02
N ASP A 143 13.54 -5.67 -23.13
CA ASP A 143 14.83 -4.98 -23.13
C ASP A 143 14.80 -3.68 -22.30
N LYS A 144 13.70 -2.94 -22.36
CA LYS A 144 13.51 -1.69 -21.61
C LYS A 144 13.30 -1.90 -20.11
N LEU A 145 12.53 -2.92 -19.71
CA LEU A 145 11.99 -3.01 -18.36
C LEU A 145 12.64 -4.10 -17.49
N ALA A 146 13.25 -5.14 -18.10
CA ALA A 146 13.80 -6.29 -17.38
C ALA A 146 15.15 -5.98 -16.72
N VAL A 147 15.13 -5.09 -15.73
CA VAL A 147 16.32 -4.69 -14.96
C VAL A 147 16.12 -5.10 -13.50
N ALA A 148 16.93 -6.07 -13.05
CA ALA A 148 16.86 -6.56 -11.66
C ALA A 148 17.18 -5.46 -10.64
N ASN A 149 16.60 -5.57 -9.44
CA ASN A 149 16.94 -4.71 -8.31
C ASN A 149 17.39 -5.57 -7.11
N ARG A 150 17.56 -4.95 -5.93
CA ARG A 150 18.01 -5.66 -4.72
C ARG A 150 17.01 -6.70 -4.18
N PHE A 151 15.75 -6.67 -4.62
CA PHE A 151 14.68 -7.49 -4.07
C PHE A 151 14.15 -8.53 -5.07
N ASP A 152 14.17 -8.20 -6.38
CA ASP A 152 13.51 -8.97 -7.41
C ASP A 152 14.44 -9.20 -8.61
N CYS A 153 14.36 -10.39 -9.22
CA CYS A 153 15.02 -10.68 -10.48
C CYS A 153 14.41 -9.88 -11.63
N LYS A 154 15.10 -9.83 -12.77
CA LYS A 154 14.70 -9.02 -13.92
C LYS A 154 13.33 -9.41 -14.47
N GLU A 155 12.98 -10.69 -14.43
CA GLU A 155 11.70 -11.23 -14.91
C GLU A 155 10.53 -10.72 -14.05
N VAL A 156 10.68 -10.71 -12.72
CA VAL A 156 9.68 -10.18 -11.79
C VAL A 156 9.52 -8.67 -11.99
N ILE A 157 10.63 -7.94 -12.11
CA ILE A 157 10.61 -6.50 -12.36
C ILE A 157 9.93 -6.19 -13.69
N PHE A 158 10.26 -6.96 -14.75
CA PHE A 158 9.60 -6.83 -16.05
C PHE A 158 8.08 -6.93 -15.94
N ILE A 159 7.56 -8.01 -15.32
CA ILE A 159 6.12 -8.23 -15.16
C ILE A 159 5.47 -7.09 -14.38
N LYS A 160 6.08 -6.68 -13.26
CA LYS A 160 5.56 -5.58 -12.45
C LYS A 160 5.47 -4.28 -13.25
N ARG A 161 6.55 -3.85 -13.89
CA ARG A 161 6.59 -2.60 -14.63
C ARG A 161 5.69 -2.61 -15.86
N LEU A 162 5.67 -3.71 -16.61
CA LEU A 162 4.82 -3.85 -17.78
C LEU A 162 3.34 -3.72 -17.41
N LEU A 163 2.89 -4.46 -16.40
CA LEU A 163 1.48 -4.58 -16.03
C LEU A 163 1.00 -3.52 -15.01
N GLN A 164 1.90 -2.76 -14.39
CA GLN A 164 1.50 -1.66 -13.49
C GLN A 164 1.52 -0.29 -14.16
N VAL A 165 2.45 -0.07 -15.10
CA VAL A 165 2.76 1.27 -15.59
C VAL A 165 2.79 1.36 -17.11
N GLU A 166 3.51 0.46 -17.78
CA GLU A 166 3.91 0.67 -19.19
C GLU A 166 2.77 0.38 -20.18
N LEU A 167 1.97 -0.67 -19.96
CA LEU A 167 0.83 -0.96 -20.81
C LEU A 167 -0.34 -0.03 -20.51
N GLN A 168 -0.95 0.46 -21.59
CA GLN A 168 -2.16 1.28 -21.52
C GLN A 168 -3.41 0.42 -21.34
N GLU A 169 -4.45 1.02 -20.75
CA GLU A 169 -5.79 0.43 -20.75
C GLU A 169 -6.38 0.45 -22.18
N PRO A 170 -7.20 -0.54 -22.56
CA PRO A 170 -7.66 -1.67 -21.74
C PRO A 170 -6.76 -2.91 -21.81
N VAL A 171 -5.64 -2.88 -22.55
CA VAL A 171 -4.77 -4.04 -22.79
C VAL A 171 -4.18 -4.54 -21.46
N ARG A 172 -3.74 -3.62 -20.60
CA ARG A 172 -3.22 -3.94 -19.27
C ARG A 172 -4.20 -4.77 -18.44
N SER A 173 -5.42 -4.25 -18.25
CA SER A 173 -6.47 -4.95 -17.48
C SER A 173 -6.85 -6.28 -18.10
N THR A 174 -6.90 -6.37 -19.43
CA THR A 174 -7.22 -7.63 -20.11
C THR A 174 -6.18 -8.70 -19.80
N ILE A 175 -4.89 -8.40 -19.95
CA ILE A 175 -3.82 -9.36 -19.71
C ILE A 175 -3.79 -9.78 -18.25
N ILE A 176 -3.84 -8.82 -17.30
CA ILE A 176 -3.75 -9.18 -15.88
C ILE A 176 -4.97 -9.97 -15.40
N ASN A 177 -6.19 -9.68 -15.90
CA ASN A 177 -7.38 -10.44 -15.55
C ASN A 177 -7.30 -11.87 -16.08
N GLN A 178 -6.80 -12.09 -17.29
CA GLN A 178 -6.59 -13.44 -17.82
C GLN A 178 -5.57 -14.23 -17.00
N LEU A 179 -4.42 -13.60 -16.63
CA LEU A 179 -3.44 -14.24 -15.77
C LEU A 179 -4.01 -14.55 -14.38
N PHE A 180 -4.76 -13.63 -13.80
CA PHE A 180 -5.37 -13.80 -12.48
C PHE A 180 -6.40 -14.93 -12.48
N THR A 181 -7.27 -14.98 -13.49
CA THR A 181 -8.24 -16.07 -13.66
C THR A 181 -7.54 -17.42 -13.85
N GLN A 182 -6.47 -17.46 -14.63
CA GLN A 182 -5.77 -18.71 -14.92
C GLN A 182 -4.98 -19.26 -13.72
N TYR A 183 -4.32 -18.38 -12.94
CA TYR A 183 -3.35 -18.80 -11.91
C TYR A 183 -3.88 -18.71 -10.49
N VAL A 184 -4.85 -17.84 -10.22
CA VAL A 184 -5.29 -17.55 -8.85
C VAL A 184 -6.73 -17.98 -8.61
N THR A 185 -7.70 -17.39 -9.31
CA THR A 185 -9.13 -17.72 -9.16
C THR A 185 -9.97 -17.15 -10.30
N ASP A 186 -11.07 -17.83 -10.60
CA ASP A 186 -12.14 -17.35 -11.48
C ASP A 186 -13.27 -16.61 -10.73
N ASP A 187 -13.26 -16.65 -9.38
CA ASP A 187 -14.17 -15.88 -8.53
C ASP A 187 -13.41 -14.74 -7.83
N GLU A 188 -13.25 -13.65 -8.58
CA GLU A 188 -12.58 -12.45 -8.07
C GLU A 188 -13.31 -11.86 -6.86
N SER A 189 -14.64 -11.90 -6.84
CA SER A 189 -15.43 -11.30 -5.77
C SER A 189 -15.28 -12.05 -4.44
N ALA A 190 -15.26 -13.38 -4.47
CA ALA A 190 -14.96 -14.19 -3.28
C ALA A 190 -13.52 -13.93 -2.81
N PHE A 191 -12.56 -13.93 -3.73
CA PHE A 191 -11.17 -13.66 -3.41
C PHE A 191 -10.94 -12.28 -2.81
N SER A 192 -11.63 -11.25 -3.32
CA SER A 192 -11.57 -9.89 -2.75
C SER A 192 -12.03 -9.86 -1.30
N ARG A 193 -13.09 -10.59 -0.94
CA ARG A 193 -13.56 -10.69 0.46
C ARG A 193 -12.60 -11.45 1.38
N GLU A 194 -11.81 -12.37 0.82
CA GLU A 194 -10.74 -13.06 1.57
C GLU A 194 -9.48 -12.18 1.71
N LEU A 195 -9.28 -11.21 0.83
CA LEU A 195 -8.08 -10.39 0.79
C LEU A 195 -8.21 -9.09 1.57
N TYR A 196 -9.36 -8.43 1.50
CA TYR A 196 -9.56 -7.10 2.09
C TYR A 196 -10.55 -7.10 3.26
N MET A 197 -10.38 -6.11 4.12
CA MET A 197 -11.30 -5.86 5.24
C MET A 197 -12.70 -5.47 4.74
N SER A 198 -13.71 -5.83 5.53
CA SER A 198 -15.07 -5.32 5.35
C SER A 198 -15.26 -3.94 6.01
N GLU A 199 -16.34 -3.23 5.65
CA GLU A 199 -16.74 -1.98 6.31
C GLU A 199 -16.92 -2.16 7.83
N ASP A 200 -17.48 -3.29 8.28
CA ASP A 200 -17.69 -3.55 9.70
C ASP A 200 -16.38 -3.77 10.46
N GLN A 201 -15.38 -4.39 9.83
CA GLN A 201 -14.04 -4.53 10.39
C GLN A 201 -13.34 -3.17 10.50
N LEU A 202 -13.44 -2.32 9.48
CA LEU A 202 -12.93 -0.94 9.54
C LEU A 202 -13.58 -0.15 10.66
N LYS A 203 -14.92 -0.21 10.81
CA LYS A 203 -15.64 0.42 11.91
C LYS A 203 -15.25 -0.15 13.29
N CYS A 204 -14.98 -1.45 13.37
CA CYS A 204 -14.49 -2.09 14.58
C CYS A 204 -13.12 -1.53 14.99
N MET A 205 -12.18 -1.46 14.06
CA MET A 205 -10.84 -0.90 14.30
C MET A 205 -10.90 0.56 14.72
N GLN A 206 -11.74 1.37 14.06
CA GLN A 206 -11.94 2.77 14.41
C GLN A 206 -12.46 2.93 15.85
N ARG A 207 -13.48 2.16 16.25
CA ARG A 207 -14.01 2.19 17.63
C ARG A 207 -12.99 1.81 18.71
N ASN A 208 -11.94 1.10 18.29
CA ASN A 208 -10.81 0.71 19.15
C ASN A 208 -9.57 1.60 18.95
N GLY A 209 -9.76 2.82 18.44
CA GLY A 209 -8.71 3.85 18.42
C GLY A 209 -7.77 3.83 17.21
N MET A 210 -7.99 2.94 16.23
CA MET A 210 -7.25 2.98 14.98
C MET A 210 -7.81 4.08 14.07
N ILE A 211 -6.96 4.67 13.23
CA ILE A 211 -7.36 5.69 12.26
C ILE A 211 -7.50 5.04 10.88
N ILE A 212 -8.63 5.33 10.22
CA ILE A 212 -8.87 4.90 8.85
C ILE A 212 -8.75 6.12 7.94
N GLY A 213 -7.88 6.04 6.93
CA GLY A 213 -7.59 7.10 5.97
C GLY A 213 -7.83 6.67 4.52
N SER A 214 -7.65 7.61 3.61
CA SER A 214 -7.80 7.41 2.17
C SER A 214 -6.58 6.74 1.56
N HIS A 215 -6.80 5.82 0.60
CA HIS A 215 -5.79 5.36 -0.35
C HIS A 215 -6.31 5.49 -1.79
N GLY A 216 -7.05 6.58 -2.06
CA GLY A 216 -7.80 6.77 -3.30
C GLY A 216 -9.04 5.89 -3.40
N PHE A 217 -9.69 5.90 -4.55
CA PHE A 217 -10.80 5.00 -4.86
C PHE A 217 -10.30 3.76 -5.60
N ASP A 218 -9.65 3.94 -6.75
CA ASP A 218 -9.15 2.88 -7.64
C ASP A 218 -7.67 2.51 -7.45
N HIS A 219 -7.00 3.13 -6.47
CA HIS A 219 -5.56 2.95 -6.22
C HIS A 219 -4.68 3.35 -7.42
N PHE A 220 -5.02 4.43 -8.11
CA PHE A 220 -4.24 4.94 -9.24
C PHE A 220 -3.00 5.74 -8.79
N TRP A 221 -2.03 5.85 -9.69
CA TRP A 221 -0.93 6.82 -9.61
C TRP A 221 -1.52 8.23 -9.75
N LEU A 222 -1.91 8.86 -8.64
CA LEU A 222 -2.65 10.14 -8.66
C LEU A 222 -1.93 11.21 -9.49
N GLY A 223 -0.61 11.35 -9.33
CA GLY A 223 0.16 12.34 -10.07
C GLY A 223 0.22 12.13 -11.59
N SER A 224 -0.27 11.00 -12.12
CA SER A 224 -0.36 10.72 -13.55
C SER A 224 -1.75 11.02 -14.13
N LEU A 225 -2.73 11.32 -13.30
CA LEU A 225 -4.10 11.63 -13.69
C LEU A 225 -4.28 13.12 -13.96
N THR A 226 -5.30 13.48 -14.76
CA THR A 226 -5.75 14.86 -14.86
C THR A 226 -6.32 15.34 -13.52
N LYS A 227 -6.40 16.65 -13.33
CA LYS A 227 -6.97 17.24 -12.11
C LYS A 227 -8.39 16.77 -11.84
N GLU A 228 -9.22 16.67 -12.87
CA GLU A 228 -10.60 16.20 -12.79
C GLU A 228 -10.71 14.73 -12.37
N GLU A 229 -9.81 13.87 -12.88
CA GLU A 229 -9.74 12.47 -12.49
C GLU A 229 -9.27 12.35 -11.03
N GLN A 230 -8.23 13.09 -10.62
CA GLN A 230 -7.78 13.13 -9.22
C GLN A 230 -8.89 13.61 -8.28
N LEU A 231 -9.63 14.66 -8.65
CA LEU A 231 -10.76 15.17 -7.88
C LEU A 231 -11.84 14.09 -7.72
N THR A 232 -12.12 13.32 -8.78
CA THR A 232 -13.08 12.22 -8.76
C THR A 232 -12.63 11.09 -7.83
N GLU A 233 -11.37 10.68 -7.91
CA GLU A 233 -10.75 9.64 -7.07
C GLU A 233 -10.83 10.00 -5.58
N ILE A 234 -10.41 11.22 -5.25
CA ILE A 234 -10.38 11.69 -3.86
C ILE A 234 -11.81 11.92 -3.34
N THR A 235 -12.71 12.49 -4.15
CA THR A 235 -14.12 12.69 -3.77
C THR A 235 -14.79 11.37 -3.40
N LYS A 236 -14.69 10.35 -4.25
CA LYS A 236 -15.27 9.02 -3.99
C LYS A 236 -14.73 8.42 -2.70
N SER A 237 -13.43 8.56 -2.46
CA SER A 237 -12.80 8.06 -1.25
C SER A 237 -13.29 8.79 0.00
N VAL A 238 -13.34 10.12 -0.02
CA VAL A 238 -13.82 10.93 1.11
C VAL A 238 -15.31 10.67 1.41
N VAL A 239 -16.14 10.52 0.37
CA VAL A 239 -17.57 10.16 0.55
C VAL A 239 -17.70 8.81 1.26
N PHE A 240 -16.90 7.82 0.87
CA PHE A 240 -16.89 6.51 1.55
C PHE A 240 -16.47 6.66 3.02
N LEU A 241 -15.38 7.35 3.30
CA LEU A 241 -14.89 7.56 4.67
C LEU A 241 -15.91 8.27 5.55
N LYS A 242 -16.58 9.30 5.03
CA LYS A 242 -17.70 9.96 5.72
C LYS A 242 -18.85 8.99 6.02
N GLY A 243 -19.18 8.12 5.07
CA GLY A 243 -20.19 7.07 5.24
C GLY A 243 -19.84 6.02 6.32
N LEU A 244 -18.54 5.77 6.55
CA LEU A 244 -18.06 4.97 7.67
C LEU A 244 -18.13 5.69 9.02
N GLY A 245 -18.36 7.02 9.03
CA GLY A 245 -18.35 7.83 10.24
C GLY A 245 -16.95 8.16 10.75
N ILE A 246 -15.98 8.31 9.82
CA ILE A 246 -14.60 8.70 10.18
C ILE A 246 -14.58 10.11 10.74
N ASP A 247 -13.77 10.32 11.78
CA ASP A 247 -13.53 11.65 12.33
C ASP A 247 -12.69 12.47 11.31
N MET A 248 -13.33 13.46 10.71
CA MET A 248 -12.70 14.32 9.71
C MET A 248 -11.55 15.17 10.27
N ARG A 249 -11.44 15.31 11.59
CA ARG A 249 -10.31 16.00 12.24
C ARG A 249 -9.00 15.22 12.13
N THR A 250 -9.06 13.93 11.79
CA THR A 250 -7.92 13.06 11.58
C THR A 250 -7.85 12.56 10.13
N LEU A 251 -8.57 13.19 9.20
CA LEU A 251 -8.59 12.81 7.79
C LEU A 251 -7.17 12.81 7.23
N SER A 252 -6.74 11.65 6.77
CA SER A 252 -5.37 11.41 6.28
C SER A 252 -5.39 10.64 4.97
N ILE A 253 -4.35 10.82 4.16
CA ILE A 253 -4.16 10.10 2.89
C ILE A 253 -2.77 9.45 2.83
N GLY A 254 -2.71 8.19 2.45
CA GLY A 254 -1.52 7.58 1.88
C GLY A 254 -1.64 7.62 0.36
N TYR A 255 -0.71 8.27 -0.32
CA TYR A 255 -0.76 8.33 -1.79
C TYR A 255 -0.38 6.97 -2.37
N PRO A 256 -1.24 6.34 -3.21
CA PRO A 256 -0.88 5.10 -3.88
C PRO A 256 0.45 5.23 -4.63
N TYR A 257 1.39 4.31 -4.39
CA TYR A 257 2.76 4.35 -4.92
C TYR A 257 3.56 5.61 -4.52
N GLY A 258 3.07 6.42 -3.60
CA GLY A 258 3.62 7.74 -3.28
C GLY A 258 3.38 8.79 -4.36
N SER A 259 2.56 8.49 -5.36
CA SER A 259 2.34 9.34 -6.53
C SER A 259 1.42 10.51 -6.22
N HIS A 260 1.93 11.72 -6.37
CA HIS A 260 1.20 12.98 -6.20
C HIS A 260 1.84 14.06 -7.07
N ASN A 261 1.11 15.16 -7.28
CA ASN A 261 1.59 16.40 -7.89
C ASN A 261 0.92 17.58 -7.20
N GLU A 262 1.14 18.81 -7.67
CA GLU A 262 0.56 20.02 -7.04
C GLU A 262 -0.98 19.98 -7.05
N ASP A 263 -1.62 19.50 -8.13
CA ASP A 263 -3.08 19.35 -8.16
C ASP A 263 -3.56 18.38 -7.07
N THR A 264 -2.84 17.29 -6.83
CA THR A 264 -3.15 16.35 -5.74
C THR A 264 -3.12 17.04 -4.37
N LEU A 265 -2.09 17.85 -4.14
CA LEU A 265 -1.92 18.56 -2.87
C LEU A 265 -2.98 19.65 -2.68
N ASP A 266 -3.33 20.37 -3.73
CA ASP A 266 -4.40 21.37 -3.70
C ASP A 266 -5.76 20.73 -3.38
N ILE A 267 -6.11 19.64 -4.07
CA ILE A 267 -7.32 18.87 -3.78
C ILE A 267 -7.30 18.34 -2.34
N ALA A 268 -6.17 17.83 -1.85
CA ALA A 268 -6.06 17.37 -0.47
C ALA A 268 -6.31 18.51 0.54
N ARG A 269 -5.77 19.71 0.29
CA ARG A 269 -6.04 20.90 1.12
C ARG A 269 -7.52 21.30 1.09
N GLU A 270 -8.16 21.32 -0.09
CA GLU A 270 -9.59 21.64 -0.25
C GLU A 270 -10.51 20.67 0.51
N PHE A 271 -10.17 19.37 0.54
CA PHE A 271 -10.93 18.38 1.32
C PHE A 271 -10.61 18.39 2.82
N GLY A 272 -9.59 19.15 3.25
CA GLY A 272 -9.19 19.27 4.65
C GLY A 272 -8.39 18.07 5.18
N PHE A 273 -7.63 17.40 4.31
CA PHE A 273 -6.68 16.39 4.78
C PHE A 273 -5.65 17.02 5.71
N LYS A 274 -5.40 16.35 6.83
CA LYS A 274 -4.47 16.80 7.88
C LYS A 274 -3.07 16.24 7.68
N LEU A 275 -2.99 15.00 7.20
CA LEU A 275 -1.72 14.31 6.98
C LEU A 275 -1.75 13.62 5.61
N GLY A 276 -0.66 13.74 4.85
CA GLY A 276 -0.44 13.04 3.59
C GLY A 276 0.90 12.28 3.61
N PHE A 277 0.86 11.00 3.31
CA PHE A 277 2.03 10.11 3.41
C PHE A 277 2.49 9.66 2.04
N THR A 278 3.79 9.82 1.79
CA THR A 278 4.47 9.42 0.55
C THR A 278 5.22 8.10 0.74
N THR A 279 5.92 7.66 -0.31
CA THR A 279 6.89 6.55 -0.27
C THR A 279 8.34 7.04 -0.30
N LYS A 280 8.58 8.33 -0.15
CA LYS A 280 9.94 8.86 0.02
C LYS A 280 10.53 8.23 1.30
N VAL A 281 11.69 7.60 1.15
CA VAL A 281 12.37 6.94 2.26
C VAL A 281 13.18 7.99 3.05
N ASP A 282 12.64 8.43 4.16
CA ASP A 282 13.30 9.38 5.07
C ASP A 282 12.63 9.36 6.45
N VAL A 283 13.28 9.99 7.43
CA VAL A 283 12.69 10.33 8.73
C VAL A 283 11.86 11.60 8.56
N ALA A 284 10.63 11.58 9.08
CA ALA A 284 9.73 12.73 9.03
C ALA A 284 10.18 13.83 10.02
N SER A 285 9.99 15.08 9.61
CA SER A 285 10.17 16.27 10.45
C SER A 285 8.88 17.09 10.47
N THR A 286 8.56 17.73 11.57
CA THR A 286 7.44 18.70 11.64
C THR A 286 7.69 19.99 10.86
N GLU A 287 8.91 20.18 10.33
CA GLU A 287 9.23 21.24 9.37
C GLU A 287 8.84 20.86 7.92
N ASP A 288 8.61 19.57 7.65
CA ASP A 288 8.14 19.09 6.35
C ASP A 288 6.70 19.53 6.08
N ASN A 289 6.28 19.49 4.81
CA ASN A 289 4.87 19.66 4.47
C ASN A 289 4.04 18.49 5.02
N CYS A 290 3.05 18.78 5.86
CA CYS A 290 2.17 17.77 6.48
C CYS A 290 1.43 16.88 5.47
N LEU A 291 1.32 17.31 4.20
CA LEU A 291 0.75 16.52 3.10
C LEU A 291 1.82 15.75 2.30
N MET A 292 3.08 15.75 2.69
CA MET A 292 4.18 15.07 1.97
C MET A 292 5.11 14.30 2.92
N ILE A 293 4.57 13.72 3.98
CA ILE A 293 5.34 13.06 5.04
C ILE A 293 6.07 11.83 4.47
N PRO A 294 7.40 11.75 4.60
CA PRO A 294 8.16 10.57 4.20
C PRO A 294 7.91 9.40 5.15
N ARG A 295 8.17 8.18 4.69
CA ARG A 295 7.97 6.97 5.48
C ARG A 295 9.13 5.99 5.30
N LEU A 296 9.51 5.36 6.40
CA LEU A 296 10.39 4.19 6.38
C LEU A 296 9.56 2.91 6.14
N ASP A 297 10.11 1.98 5.35
CA ASP A 297 9.52 0.67 5.11
C ASP A 297 9.83 -0.30 6.25
N THR A 298 9.03 -1.36 6.41
CA THR A 298 9.28 -2.41 7.40
C THR A 298 10.67 -3.05 7.28
N ASN A 299 11.28 -3.02 6.08
CA ASN A 299 12.62 -3.56 5.84
C ASN A 299 13.75 -2.61 6.27
N ASP A 300 13.43 -1.34 6.57
CA ASP A 300 14.38 -0.38 7.12
C ASP A 300 14.62 -0.56 8.62
N PHE A 301 13.88 -1.45 9.26
CA PHE A 301 13.98 -1.75 10.68
C PHE A 301 14.38 -3.21 10.95
N PRO A 302 15.08 -3.48 12.07
CA PRO A 302 15.33 -4.83 12.52
C PRO A 302 14.03 -5.62 12.74
N LYS A 303 14.08 -6.91 12.43
CA LYS A 303 13.01 -7.89 12.69
C LYS A 303 13.36 -8.81 13.86
N ASP A 304 14.19 -8.34 14.77
CA ASP A 304 14.64 -8.98 16.00
C ASP A 304 14.63 -7.93 17.12
N SER A 305 13.90 -8.21 18.17
CA SER A 305 13.75 -7.32 19.34
C SER A 305 15.05 -7.12 20.14
N ALA A 306 16.03 -8.00 19.98
CA ALA A 306 17.36 -7.90 20.60
C ALA A 306 18.37 -7.12 19.74
N ALA A 307 18.02 -6.77 18.51
CA ALA A 307 18.91 -6.05 17.61
C ALA A 307 19.30 -4.66 18.17
N LYS A 308 20.51 -4.21 17.80
CA LYS A 308 20.95 -2.85 18.06
C LYS A 308 20.16 -1.86 17.20
N THR A 309 20.13 -0.59 17.64
CA THR A 309 19.58 0.50 16.85
C THR A 309 20.40 0.70 15.56
N ASN A 310 19.71 1.05 14.49
CA ASN A 310 20.30 1.29 13.19
C ASN A 310 20.45 2.80 12.89
N ASP A 311 20.94 3.14 11.70
CA ASP A 311 21.18 4.53 11.29
C ASP A 311 19.90 5.38 11.29
N TRP A 312 18.73 4.78 11.03
CA TRP A 312 17.46 5.51 11.08
C TRP A 312 17.11 5.97 12.50
N TYR A 313 17.45 5.17 13.51
CA TYR A 313 17.30 5.59 14.90
C TYR A 313 18.17 6.81 15.24
N LEU A 314 19.36 6.91 14.66
CA LEU A 314 20.26 8.05 14.92
C LEU A 314 19.75 9.33 14.25
N LYS A 315 19.06 9.20 13.10
CA LYS A 315 18.47 10.34 12.37
C LYS A 315 17.15 10.85 12.97
N ALA A 316 16.36 9.97 13.56
CA ALA A 316 15.07 10.30 14.18
C ALA A 316 15.23 11.12 15.54
#